data_e0d361f58ad98a7c309bdbd89977fe96
#
_entry.id   e0d361f58ad98a7c309bdbd89977fe96
#
_cell.length_a   1.000
_cell.length_b   1.000
_cell.length_c   1.000
_cell.angle_alpha   90.00
_cell.angle_beta   90.00
_cell.angle_gamma   90.00
#
_symmetry.space_group_name_H-M   'P 1'
#
loop_
_entity.id
_entity.type
_entity.pdbx_description
1 polymer ?
#
loop_
_entity_poly.entity_id
_entity_poly.type
_entity_poly.pdbx_seq_one_letter_code
_entity_poly.pdbx_strand_id
1 'polypeptide(L)'
;MNIRALYTSILTVAFLMCHIPIASAATFNVAGVRLTKDVKPLREIKRSNVISQSLDFSCGAAGLSTLLNFYLNDEVSEQEIIETLLTVVPIEKVRQRKGFSLFDLKTFAENRGYKVTGYQMDFEFLKNLDAPVLVPIHFRNYSH
;
A
#
# COMPACT_ATOMS: atom_id res chain seq x y z
N MET A 1 7.52 17.28 51.90
CA MET A 1 7.85 16.97 50.49
C MET A 1 6.72 16.14 49.94
N ASN A 2 5.93 16.69 48.98
CA ASN A 2 4.67 16.07 48.51
C ASN A 2 4.97 14.87 47.60
N ILE A 3 4.72 13.67 48.09
CA ILE A 3 4.92 12.40 47.37
C ILE A 3 4.20 12.41 46.01
N ARG A 4 3.02 13.05 45.90
CA ARG A 4 2.28 13.19 44.66
C ARG A 4 3.03 14.01 43.59
N ALA A 5 3.73 15.07 43.98
CA ALA A 5 4.52 15.89 43.07
C ALA A 5 5.77 15.14 42.57
N LEU A 6 6.33 14.24 43.38
CA LEU A 6 7.44 13.39 42.98
C LEU A 6 7.01 12.34 41.91
N TYR A 7 5.85 11.69 42.08
CA TYR A 7 5.32 10.75 41.14
C TYR A 7 4.93 11.38 39.80
N THR A 8 4.31 12.58 39.79
CA THR A 8 3.98 13.28 38.55
C THR A 8 5.25 13.72 37.82
N SER A 9 6.29 14.15 38.50
CA SER A 9 7.56 14.52 37.88
C SER A 9 8.29 13.32 37.28
N ILE A 10 8.28 12.16 37.94
CA ILE A 10 8.88 10.93 37.42
C ILE A 10 8.10 10.41 36.18
N LEU A 11 6.76 10.50 36.21
CA LEU A 11 5.92 10.06 35.10
C LEU A 11 6.11 10.92 33.86
N THR A 12 6.26 12.25 34.02
CA THR A 12 6.50 13.16 32.89
C THR A 12 7.89 12.96 32.27
N VAL A 13 8.92 12.72 33.09
CA VAL A 13 10.28 12.42 32.58
C VAL A 13 10.30 11.07 31.83
N ALA A 14 9.62 10.04 32.34
CA ALA A 14 9.53 8.76 31.70
C ALA A 14 8.77 8.83 30.32
N PHE A 15 7.74 9.66 30.23
CA PHE A 15 7.01 9.88 28.99
C PHE A 15 7.84 10.64 27.94
N LEU A 16 8.68 11.62 28.35
CA LEU A 16 9.57 12.33 27.44
C LEU A 16 10.69 11.45 26.85
N MET A 17 11.15 10.45 27.62
CA MET A 17 12.21 9.53 27.16
C MET A 17 11.73 8.50 26.11
N CYS A 18 10.42 8.32 25.92
CA CYS A 18 9.86 7.31 25.00
C CYS A 18 9.80 7.76 23.53
N HIS A 19 10.17 9.00 23.21
CA HIS A 19 10.10 9.56 21.86
C HIS A 19 11.46 9.80 21.20
N ILE A 20 12.44 8.92 21.42
CA ILE A 20 13.71 8.99 20.69
C ILE A 20 13.47 8.35 19.31
N PRO A 21 13.47 9.11 18.21
CA PRO A 21 13.38 8.52 16.88
C PRO A 21 14.63 7.67 16.63
N ILE A 22 14.43 6.39 16.30
CA ILE A 22 15.52 5.49 15.90
C ILE A 22 15.90 5.90 14.47
N ALA A 23 16.91 6.75 14.35
CA ALA A 23 17.47 7.11 13.05
C ALA A 23 18.26 5.93 12.49
N SER A 24 17.81 5.38 11.37
CA SER A 24 18.53 4.33 10.63
C SER A 24 19.57 4.99 9.72
N ALA A 25 20.80 5.13 10.20
CA ALA A 25 21.91 5.65 9.42
C ALA A 25 23.05 4.61 9.34
N ALA A 26 23.60 4.38 8.16
CA ALA A 26 24.80 3.59 7.98
C ALA A 26 26.04 4.51 8.00
N THR A 27 26.96 4.23 8.90
CA THR A 27 28.21 5.00 9.04
C THR A 27 29.38 4.14 8.58
N PHE A 28 30.16 4.64 7.62
CA PHE A 28 31.36 4.00 7.11
C PHE A 28 32.57 4.87 7.42
N ASN A 29 33.64 4.25 7.94
CA ASN A 29 34.95 4.89 8.12
C ASN A 29 35.91 4.40 7.02
N VAL A 30 36.31 5.29 6.13
CA VAL A 30 37.31 5.00 5.11
C VAL A 30 38.41 6.05 5.20
N ALA A 31 39.63 5.59 5.43
CA ALA A 31 40.84 6.45 5.48
C ALA A 31 40.69 7.68 6.43
N GLY A 32 40.06 7.51 7.59
CA GLY A 32 39.84 8.59 8.57
C GLY A 32 38.70 9.53 8.27
N VAL A 33 37.98 9.34 7.17
CA VAL A 33 36.76 10.10 6.83
C VAL A 33 35.53 9.32 7.25
N ARG A 34 34.69 9.92 8.08
CA ARG A 34 33.38 9.36 8.48
C ARG A 34 32.33 9.78 7.48
N LEU A 35 31.82 8.83 6.73
CA LEU A 35 30.70 9.01 5.82
C LEU A 35 29.44 8.46 6.48
N THR A 36 28.44 9.30 6.66
CA THR A 36 27.13 8.91 7.15
C THR A 36 26.12 9.06 6.03
N LYS A 37 25.41 7.99 5.69
CA LYS A 37 24.34 7.99 4.68
C LYS A 37 23.07 7.44 5.29
N ASP A 38 21.98 8.16 5.13
CA ASP A 38 20.66 7.66 5.45
C ASP A 38 20.33 6.51 4.51
N VAL A 39 20.10 5.33 5.07
CA VAL A 39 19.74 4.14 4.31
C VAL A 39 18.28 3.77 4.62
N LYS A 40 17.48 3.68 3.58
CA LYS A 40 16.14 3.14 3.70
C LYS A 40 16.19 1.61 3.70
N PRO A 41 15.44 0.92 4.58
CA PRO A 41 15.32 -0.52 4.53
C PRO A 41 14.84 -0.98 3.15
N LEU A 42 15.36 -2.11 2.66
CA LEU A 42 14.97 -2.67 1.36
C LEU A 42 13.45 -2.86 1.24
N ARG A 43 12.78 -3.17 2.34
CA ARG A 43 11.32 -3.29 2.42
C ARG A 43 10.62 -1.96 2.12
N GLU A 44 11.16 -0.85 2.61
CA GLU A 44 10.62 0.50 2.36
C GLU A 44 10.82 0.89 0.90
N ILE A 45 12.02 0.63 0.35
CA ILE A 45 12.32 0.88 -1.08
C ILE A 45 11.39 0.07 -1.98
N LYS A 46 11.17 -1.22 -1.68
CA LYS A 46 10.27 -2.08 -2.45
C LYS A 46 8.79 -1.68 -2.36
N ARG A 47 8.40 -0.93 -1.34
CA ARG A 47 7.02 -0.49 -1.11
C ARG A 47 6.78 0.99 -1.42
N SER A 48 7.80 1.73 -1.84
CA SER A 48 7.70 3.17 -2.07
C SER A 48 6.65 3.56 -3.12
N ASN A 49 6.38 2.65 -4.08
CA ASN A 49 5.43 2.87 -5.17
C ASN A 49 4.30 1.83 -5.16
N VAL A 50 3.88 1.38 -3.99
CA VAL A 50 2.82 0.38 -3.84
C VAL A 50 1.92 0.78 -2.67
N ILE A 51 0.63 0.85 -2.92
CA ILE A 51 -0.38 1.00 -1.88
C ILE A 51 -0.66 -0.39 -1.30
N SER A 52 -0.38 -0.53 0.00
CA SER A 52 -0.62 -1.79 0.70
C SER A 52 -2.10 -1.95 1.01
N GLN A 53 -2.66 -3.14 0.77
CA GLN A 53 -4.03 -3.43 1.15
C GLN A 53 -4.25 -3.28 2.65
N SER A 54 -5.39 -2.74 3.03
CA SER A 54 -5.80 -2.55 4.43
C SER A 54 -6.78 -3.62 4.93
N LEU A 55 -7.50 -4.30 4.05
CA LEU A 55 -8.50 -5.32 4.35
C LEU A 55 -8.19 -6.62 3.60
N ASP A 56 -8.65 -7.74 4.14
CA ASP A 56 -8.39 -9.08 3.56
C ASP A 56 -8.95 -9.28 2.16
N PHE A 57 -9.93 -8.46 1.75
CA PHE A 57 -10.61 -8.53 0.46
C PHE A 57 -10.26 -7.37 -0.49
N SER A 58 -9.35 -6.48 -0.11
CA SER A 58 -9.10 -5.21 -0.82
C SER A 58 -7.90 -5.23 -1.77
N CYS A 59 -7.29 -6.39 -2.02
CA CYS A 59 -6.10 -6.50 -2.89
C CYS A 59 -6.30 -5.86 -4.28
N GLY A 60 -7.46 -6.07 -4.89
CA GLY A 60 -7.80 -5.46 -6.17
C GLY A 60 -7.91 -3.94 -6.11
N ALA A 61 -8.54 -3.40 -5.05
CA ALA A 61 -8.65 -1.95 -4.83
C ALA A 61 -7.27 -1.32 -4.58
N ALA A 62 -6.43 -1.96 -3.76
CA ALA A 62 -5.05 -1.52 -3.52
C ALA A 62 -4.19 -1.57 -4.80
N GLY A 63 -4.35 -2.62 -5.61
CA GLY A 63 -3.68 -2.76 -6.91
C GLY A 63 -4.12 -1.67 -7.89
N LEU A 64 -5.42 -1.40 -8.01
CA LEU A 64 -5.95 -0.34 -8.86
C LEU A 64 -5.50 1.04 -8.36
N SER A 65 -5.57 1.31 -7.06
CA SER A 65 -5.08 2.53 -6.45
C SER A 65 -3.57 2.73 -6.74
N THR A 66 -2.77 1.67 -6.63
CA THR A 66 -1.34 1.70 -6.99
C THR A 66 -1.12 2.11 -8.44
N LEU A 67 -1.86 1.50 -9.37
CA LEU A 67 -1.77 1.80 -10.79
C LEU A 67 -2.16 3.24 -11.10
N LEU A 68 -3.29 3.70 -10.56
CA LEU A 68 -3.77 5.06 -10.77
C LEU A 68 -2.78 6.09 -10.23
N ASN A 69 -2.29 5.94 -9.00
CA ASN A 69 -1.40 6.91 -8.38
C ASN A 69 -0.01 6.95 -9.03
N PHE A 70 0.63 5.80 -9.23
CA PHE A 70 2.04 5.76 -9.60
C PHE A 70 2.31 5.65 -11.10
N TYR A 71 1.33 5.19 -11.87
CA TYR A 71 1.48 5.10 -13.32
C TYR A 71 0.68 6.17 -14.07
N LEU A 72 -0.54 6.47 -13.63
CA LEU A 72 -1.42 7.43 -14.30
C LEU A 72 -1.42 8.82 -13.64
N ASN A 73 -0.72 8.95 -12.50
CA ASN A 73 -0.64 10.19 -11.72
C ASN A 73 -2.01 10.76 -11.33
N ASP A 74 -2.94 9.86 -11.00
CA ASP A 74 -4.29 10.14 -10.54
C ASP A 74 -4.43 9.70 -9.08
N GLU A 75 -4.45 10.67 -8.16
CA GLU A 75 -4.47 10.42 -6.73
C GLU A 75 -5.84 9.86 -6.30
N VAL A 76 -5.85 8.59 -5.94
CA VAL A 76 -7.03 7.91 -5.40
C VAL A 76 -6.60 6.91 -4.32
N SER A 77 -7.26 6.95 -3.17
CA SER A 77 -6.96 6.03 -2.09
C SER A 77 -7.64 4.67 -2.31
N GLU A 78 -7.07 3.61 -1.71
CA GLU A 78 -7.72 2.30 -1.64
C GLU A 78 -9.12 2.39 -1.05
N GLN A 79 -9.27 3.21 0.00
CA GLN A 79 -10.54 3.38 0.71
C GLN A 79 -11.62 4.02 -0.18
N GLU A 80 -11.27 5.04 -0.96
CA GLU A 80 -12.18 5.68 -1.92
C GLU A 80 -12.71 4.66 -2.94
N ILE A 81 -11.84 3.78 -3.45
CA ILE A 81 -12.24 2.71 -4.36
C ILE A 81 -13.20 1.74 -3.68
N ILE A 82 -12.87 1.30 -2.47
CA ILE A 82 -13.71 0.37 -1.70
C ILE A 82 -15.10 0.99 -1.43
N GLU A 83 -15.15 2.21 -0.92
CA GLU A 83 -16.39 2.90 -0.58
C GLU A 83 -17.27 3.08 -1.82
N THR A 84 -16.67 3.53 -2.93
CA THR A 84 -17.39 3.69 -4.20
C THR A 84 -17.94 2.37 -4.71
N LEU A 85 -17.13 1.31 -4.71
CA LEU A 85 -17.58 0.00 -5.20
C LEU A 85 -18.65 -0.62 -4.31
N LEU A 86 -18.61 -0.41 -3.00
CA LEU A 86 -19.63 -0.90 -2.06
C LEU A 86 -20.98 -0.21 -2.22
N THR A 87 -21.07 0.91 -2.93
CA THR A 87 -22.37 1.51 -3.28
C THR A 87 -23.15 0.69 -4.31
N VAL A 88 -22.44 -0.08 -5.15
CA VAL A 88 -23.03 -0.85 -6.26
C VAL A 88 -22.85 -2.37 -6.12
N VAL A 89 -21.85 -2.81 -5.34
CA VAL A 89 -21.56 -4.23 -5.11
C VAL A 89 -21.85 -4.58 -3.66
N PRO A 90 -22.82 -5.48 -3.38
CA PRO A 90 -23.10 -5.92 -2.01
C PRO A 90 -21.88 -6.55 -1.34
N ILE A 91 -21.63 -6.17 -0.08
CA ILE A 91 -20.47 -6.66 0.70
C ILE A 91 -20.46 -8.19 0.82
N GLU A 92 -21.62 -8.84 0.84
CA GLU A 92 -21.76 -10.29 0.90
C GLU A 92 -21.13 -10.96 -0.33
N LYS A 93 -21.33 -10.36 -1.53
CA LYS A 93 -20.69 -10.85 -2.77
C LYS A 93 -19.18 -10.67 -2.74
N VAL A 94 -18.70 -9.54 -2.20
CA VAL A 94 -17.25 -9.29 -2.05
C VAL A 94 -16.63 -10.32 -1.12
N ARG A 95 -17.27 -10.58 0.02
CA ARG A 95 -16.81 -11.59 0.99
C ARG A 95 -16.82 -13.01 0.41
N GLN A 96 -17.89 -13.38 -0.30
CA GLN A 96 -17.99 -14.70 -0.95
C GLN A 96 -16.89 -14.94 -1.98
N ARG A 97 -16.55 -13.90 -2.76
CA ARG A 97 -15.49 -13.94 -3.79
C ARG A 97 -14.09 -13.73 -3.23
N LYS A 98 -13.99 -13.34 -1.95
CA LYS A 98 -12.75 -12.91 -1.27
C LYS A 98 -12.11 -11.67 -1.92
N GLY A 99 -12.92 -10.81 -2.56
CA GLY A 99 -12.45 -9.59 -3.18
C GLY A 99 -13.40 -9.01 -4.21
N PHE A 100 -13.04 -7.85 -4.74
CA PHE A 100 -13.70 -7.25 -5.90
C PHE A 100 -13.29 -8.00 -7.18
N SER A 101 -14.23 -8.15 -8.10
CA SER A 101 -13.92 -8.73 -9.40
C SER A 101 -13.20 -7.72 -10.29
N LEU A 102 -12.49 -8.21 -11.32
CA LEU A 102 -11.90 -7.33 -12.33
C LEU A 102 -12.96 -6.46 -13.04
N PHE A 103 -14.19 -6.96 -13.15
CA PHE A 103 -15.30 -6.18 -13.70
C PHE A 103 -15.70 -5.02 -12.79
N ASP A 104 -15.73 -5.23 -11.47
CA ASP A 104 -16.02 -4.17 -10.51
C ASP A 104 -14.94 -3.07 -10.59
N LEU A 105 -13.66 -3.47 -10.61
CA LEU A 105 -12.53 -2.54 -10.73
C LEU A 105 -12.52 -1.79 -12.07
N LYS A 106 -12.85 -2.49 -13.16
CA LYS A 106 -13.05 -1.89 -14.48
C LYS A 106 -14.13 -0.81 -14.45
N THR A 107 -15.29 -1.12 -13.86
CA THR A 107 -16.41 -0.18 -13.74
C THR A 107 -16.01 1.08 -12.97
N PHE A 108 -15.24 0.94 -11.88
CA PHE A 108 -14.71 2.10 -11.14
C PHE A 108 -13.84 2.97 -12.04
N ALA A 109 -12.88 2.36 -12.74
CA ALA A 109 -11.96 3.11 -13.60
C ALA A 109 -12.68 3.77 -14.79
N GLU A 110 -13.67 3.12 -15.39
CA GLU A 110 -14.49 3.69 -16.46
C GLU A 110 -15.31 4.88 -15.99
N ASN A 111 -15.91 4.81 -14.80
CA ASN A 111 -16.64 5.93 -14.21
C ASN A 111 -15.73 7.12 -13.89
N ARG A 112 -14.42 6.89 -13.75
CA ARG A 112 -13.40 7.92 -13.58
C ARG A 112 -12.85 8.45 -14.91
N GLY A 113 -13.36 7.94 -16.03
CA GLY A 113 -13.04 8.43 -17.40
C GLY A 113 -11.98 7.64 -18.14
N TYR A 114 -11.50 6.52 -17.60
CA TYR A 114 -10.51 5.68 -18.26
C TYR A 114 -11.15 4.72 -19.25
N LYS A 115 -10.47 4.45 -20.36
CA LYS A 115 -10.81 3.35 -21.26
C LYS A 115 -10.18 2.06 -20.73
N VAL A 116 -11.00 1.14 -20.28
CA VAL A 116 -10.54 -0.13 -19.69
C VAL A 116 -11.10 -1.29 -20.48
N THR A 117 -10.23 -2.17 -20.95
CA THR A 117 -10.62 -3.37 -21.69
C THR A 117 -10.07 -4.61 -20.99
N GLY A 118 -10.90 -5.64 -20.87
CA GLY A 118 -10.46 -6.95 -20.37
C GLY A 118 -10.05 -7.84 -21.54
N TYR A 119 -8.89 -8.48 -21.41
CA TYR A 119 -8.38 -9.45 -22.39
C TYR A 119 -8.07 -10.77 -21.69
N GLN A 120 -8.26 -11.85 -22.41
CA GLN A 120 -7.66 -13.13 -22.08
C GLN A 120 -6.44 -13.30 -22.97
N MET A 121 -5.26 -13.41 -22.35
CA MET A 121 -4.00 -13.50 -23.08
C MET A 121 -3.05 -14.49 -22.42
N ASP A 122 -2.08 -14.96 -23.16
CA ASP A 122 -1.00 -15.76 -22.64
C ASP A 122 0.11 -14.91 -22.00
N PHE A 123 1.03 -15.58 -21.32
CA PHE A 123 2.13 -14.90 -20.61
C PHE A 123 3.14 -14.25 -21.56
N GLU A 124 3.33 -14.81 -22.76
CA GLU A 124 4.25 -14.24 -23.74
C GLU A 124 3.71 -12.91 -24.29
N PHE A 125 2.41 -12.81 -24.51
CA PHE A 125 1.78 -11.56 -24.91
C PHE A 125 1.85 -10.53 -23.80
N LEU A 126 1.59 -10.95 -22.56
CA LEU A 126 1.64 -10.06 -21.38
C LEU A 126 3.01 -9.40 -21.20
N LYS A 127 4.11 -10.12 -21.46
CA LYS A 127 5.49 -9.58 -21.33
C LYS A 127 5.79 -8.47 -22.34
N ASN A 128 5.11 -8.44 -23.46
CA ASN A 128 5.34 -7.50 -24.54
C ASN A 128 4.35 -6.33 -24.54
N LEU A 129 3.48 -6.23 -23.53
CA LEU A 129 2.57 -5.10 -23.39
C LEU A 129 3.31 -3.86 -22.92
N ASP A 130 3.16 -2.79 -23.66
CA ASP A 130 3.64 -1.45 -23.29
C ASP A 130 2.54 -0.63 -22.60
N ALA A 131 1.83 -1.26 -21.69
CA ALA A 131 0.74 -0.65 -20.93
C ALA A 131 0.60 -1.30 -19.55
N PRO A 132 0.18 -0.56 -18.53
CA PRO A 132 -0.07 -1.13 -17.21
C PRO A 132 -1.29 -2.03 -17.27
N VAL A 133 -1.21 -3.17 -16.59
CA VAL A 133 -2.31 -4.13 -16.51
C VAL A 133 -2.52 -4.60 -15.09
N LEU A 134 -3.79 -4.86 -14.76
CA LEU A 134 -4.18 -5.53 -13.53
C LEU A 134 -4.44 -7.01 -13.87
N VAL A 135 -3.67 -7.89 -13.23
CA VAL A 135 -3.72 -9.33 -13.52
C VAL A 135 -4.08 -10.07 -12.23
N PRO A 136 -5.13 -10.91 -12.22
CA PRO A 136 -5.39 -11.79 -11.09
C PRO A 136 -4.34 -12.90 -11.07
N ILE A 137 -3.74 -13.12 -9.91
CA ILE A 137 -2.81 -14.22 -9.70
C ILE A 137 -3.37 -15.21 -8.69
N HIS A 138 -3.12 -16.49 -8.93
CA HIS A 138 -3.42 -17.54 -7.97
C HIS A 138 -2.13 -17.98 -7.29
N PHE A 139 -2.07 -17.81 -5.99
CA PHE A 139 -0.93 -18.29 -5.20
C PHE A 139 -1.43 -19.22 -4.08
N ARG A 140 -1.06 -20.50 -4.17
CA ARG A 140 -1.58 -21.54 -3.29
C ARG A 140 -3.12 -21.60 -3.37
N ASN A 141 -3.80 -21.37 -2.25
CA ASN A 141 -5.27 -21.41 -2.16
C ASN A 141 -5.91 -20.00 -2.16
N TYR A 142 -5.14 -18.98 -2.54
CA TYR A 142 -5.60 -17.59 -2.58
C TYR A 142 -5.55 -17.05 -4.01
N SER A 143 -6.60 -16.32 -4.38
CA SER A 143 -6.63 -15.49 -5.59
C SER A 143 -6.35 -14.05 -5.19
N HIS A 144 -5.42 -13.43 -5.87
CA HIS A 144 -5.05 -12.03 -5.68
C HIS A 144 -5.19 -11.27 -6.98
#